data_26222b2d683653afecc06e109c3eb4c7
#
_entry.id   26222b2d683653afecc06e109c3eb4c7
#
_cell.length_a   1.000
_cell.length_b   1.000
_cell.length_c   1.000
_cell.angle_alpha   90.00
_cell.angle_beta   90.00
_cell.angle_gamma   90.00
#
_symmetry.space_group_name_H-M   'P 1'
#
loop_
_entity.id
_entity.type
_entity.pdbx_description
1 polymer ?
#
loop_
_entity_poly.entity_id
_entity_poly.type
_entity_poly.pdbx_seq_one_letter_code
_entity_poly.pdbx_strand_id
1 'polypeptide(L)'
;MSIDVRELSFAYVRRQVLRNVTFRAEPGQLVAVLGPNGAGKSTLFRCILGFLPRYRGDIALCGHALRSLDRRALARLAAYIPQTSAPVYNYTVRDTVLMGADPFHAPGRRQQETADRALEQLGIQDLWDRGVNEISGGERQLALIARAMAQQARILLMDEPTASLDYGNQFRLLRQVRALADSGYTVLLSTHNPEHAFRFATHALVLQDGGVRAWGPVKETLTEELLRDMYRIPLTVADIPLAGGPAKGCVYGE
;
A
#
# COMPACT_ATOMS: atom_id res chain seq x y z
N MET A 1 -1.69 -9.79 -14.86
CA MET A 1 -2.70 -9.12 -14.01
C MET A 1 -2.53 -9.61 -12.59
N SER A 2 -2.24 -8.70 -11.66
CA SER A 2 -2.01 -9.06 -10.26
C SER A 2 -3.26 -8.94 -9.40
N ILE A 3 -4.06 -7.89 -9.61
CA ILE A 3 -5.32 -7.65 -8.89
C ILE A 3 -6.41 -7.36 -9.92
N ASP A 4 -7.52 -8.07 -9.83
CA ASP A 4 -8.73 -7.80 -10.61
C ASP A 4 -9.92 -7.73 -9.64
N VAL A 5 -10.54 -6.57 -9.55
CA VAL A 5 -11.72 -6.31 -8.71
C VAL A 5 -12.85 -5.89 -9.62
N ARG A 6 -13.98 -6.60 -9.52
CA ARG A 6 -15.17 -6.36 -10.35
C ARG A 6 -16.40 -6.21 -9.48
N GLU A 7 -17.07 -5.08 -9.62
CA GLU A 7 -18.36 -4.77 -8.98
C GLU A 7 -18.37 -5.03 -7.47
N LEU A 8 -17.23 -4.83 -6.82
CA LEU A 8 -17.07 -5.08 -5.39
C LEU A 8 -17.97 -4.14 -4.58
N SER A 9 -18.86 -4.73 -3.80
CA SER A 9 -19.72 -4.01 -2.85
C SER A 9 -19.63 -4.66 -1.47
N PHE A 10 -19.55 -3.83 -0.43
CA PHE A 10 -19.48 -4.29 0.95
C PHE A 10 -20.23 -3.37 1.91
N ALA A 11 -20.88 -3.96 2.92
CA ALA A 11 -21.56 -3.24 3.99
C ALA A 11 -21.21 -3.83 5.37
N TYR A 12 -20.99 -2.97 6.36
CA TYR A 12 -20.98 -3.35 7.77
C TYR A 12 -22.40 -3.23 8.31
N VAL A 13 -22.99 -4.36 8.73
CA VAL A 13 -24.39 -4.43 9.25
C VAL A 13 -25.37 -3.70 8.33
N ARG A 14 -25.60 -2.39 8.54
CA ARG A 14 -26.54 -1.56 7.76
C ARG A 14 -25.85 -0.45 6.96
N ARG A 15 -24.54 -0.21 7.19
CA ARG A 15 -23.77 0.86 6.52
C ARG A 15 -23.04 0.30 5.32
N GLN A 16 -23.50 0.64 4.12
CA GLN A 16 -22.75 0.36 2.90
C GLN A 16 -21.51 1.24 2.83
N VAL A 17 -20.35 0.60 2.62
CA VAL A 17 -19.03 1.27 2.61
C VAL A 17 -18.38 1.20 1.24
N LEU A 18 -18.55 0.09 0.50
CA LEU A 18 -18.10 -0.03 -0.89
C LEU A 18 -19.30 -0.27 -1.80
N ARG A 19 -19.28 0.39 -2.97
CA ARG A 19 -20.37 0.37 -3.95
C ARG A 19 -19.79 0.16 -5.34
N ASN A 20 -19.98 -1.02 -5.89
CA ASN A 20 -19.64 -1.35 -7.28
C ASN A 20 -18.22 -0.94 -7.68
N VAL A 21 -17.23 -1.20 -6.81
CA VAL A 21 -15.82 -0.85 -7.04
C VAL A 21 -15.24 -1.80 -8.09
N THR A 22 -14.73 -1.23 -9.20
CA THR A 22 -14.10 -2.00 -10.28
C THR A 22 -12.77 -1.34 -10.66
N PHE A 23 -11.68 -2.11 -10.61
CA PHE A 23 -10.36 -1.69 -11.08
C PHE A 23 -9.45 -2.91 -11.29
N ARG A 24 -8.33 -2.69 -11.98
CA ARG A 24 -7.31 -3.72 -12.21
C ARG A 24 -5.92 -3.15 -11.96
N ALA A 25 -5.04 -3.93 -11.36
CA ALA A 25 -3.64 -3.57 -11.21
C ALA A 25 -2.73 -4.65 -11.79
N GLU A 26 -1.70 -4.21 -12.50
CA GLU A 26 -0.72 -5.08 -13.17
C GLU A 26 0.59 -5.17 -12.37
N PRO A 27 1.43 -6.20 -12.64
CA PRO A 27 2.77 -6.27 -12.05
C PRO A 27 3.57 -4.99 -12.34
N GLY A 28 4.33 -4.51 -11.36
CA GLY A 28 5.13 -3.31 -11.49
C GLY A 28 4.37 -1.99 -11.30
N GLN A 29 3.08 -2.03 -11.03
CA GLN A 29 2.31 -0.83 -10.76
C GLN A 29 2.34 -0.46 -9.26
N LEU A 30 2.60 0.83 -9.00
CA LEU A 30 2.33 1.48 -7.74
C LEU A 30 1.02 2.28 -7.89
N VAL A 31 -0.03 1.78 -7.25
CA VAL A 31 -1.38 2.38 -7.28
C VAL A 31 -1.60 3.19 -6.01
N ALA A 32 -1.74 4.50 -6.13
CA ALA A 32 -2.18 5.35 -5.04
C ALA A 32 -3.72 5.26 -4.90
N VAL A 33 -4.18 4.78 -3.75
CA VAL A 33 -5.61 4.75 -3.40
C VAL A 33 -5.93 6.01 -2.62
N LEU A 34 -6.56 6.98 -3.29
CA LEU A 34 -6.91 8.29 -2.75
C LEU A 34 -8.39 8.35 -2.37
N GLY A 35 -8.71 9.29 -1.51
CA GLY A 35 -10.08 9.58 -1.08
C GLY A 35 -10.14 10.11 0.34
N PRO A 36 -11.22 10.79 0.72
CA PRO A 36 -11.40 11.34 2.05
C PRO A 36 -11.45 10.24 3.13
N ASN A 37 -11.36 10.65 4.40
CA ASN A 37 -11.53 9.72 5.50
C ASN A 37 -12.94 9.09 5.45
N GLY A 38 -13.01 7.78 5.62
CA GLY A 38 -14.27 7.04 5.51
C GLY A 38 -14.70 6.67 4.08
N ALA A 39 -13.95 7.02 3.03
CA ALA A 39 -14.25 6.64 1.64
C ALA A 39 -14.20 5.13 1.36
N GLY A 40 -13.66 4.33 2.28
CA GLY A 40 -13.61 2.87 2.14
C GLY A 40 -12.24 2.28 1.81
N LYS A 41 -11.16 3.06 1.80
CA LYS A 41 -9.79 2.62 1.45
C LYS A 41 -9.35 1.38 2.23
N SER A 42 -9.35 1.44 3.56
CA SER A 42 -8.97 0.29 4.41
C SER A 42 -9.97 -0.88 4.30
N THR A 43 -11.26 -0.59 4.04
CA THR A 43 -12.27 -1.63 3.80
C THR A 43 -12.00 -2.37 2.50
N LEU A 44 -11.61 -1.65 1.43
CA LEU A 44 -11.18 -2.24 0.16
C LEU A 44 -9.99 -3.19 0.38
N PHE A 45 -8.96 -2.75 1.10
CA PHE A 45 -7.81 -3.60 1.42
C PHE A 45 -8.20 -4.84 2.21
N ARG A 46 -9.07 -4.70 3.22
CA ARG A 46 -9.56 -5.83 4.01
C ARG A 46 -10.39 -6.82 3.18
N CYS A 47 -11.14 -6.35 2.18
CA CYS A 47 -11.83 -7.23 1.23
C CYS A 47 -10.83 -8.00 0.36
N ILE A 48 -9.82 -7.32 -0.24
CA ILE A 48 -8.79 -7.93 -1.07
C ILE A 48 -7.97 -8.96 -0.29
N LEU A 49 -7.72 -8.71 1.00
CA LEU A 49 -7.00 -9.63 1.90
C LEU A 49 -7.88 -10.75 2.48
N GLY A 50 -9.14 -10.85 2.06
CA GLY A 50 -10.05 -11.89 2.56
C GLY A 50 -10.46 -11.74 4.03
N PHE A 51 -10.12 -10.63 4.71
CA PHE A 51 -10.55 -10.38 6.09
C PHE A 51 -12.05 -10.10 6.20
N LEU A 52 -12.67 -9.67 5.09
CA LEU A 52 -14.10 -9.39 5.00
C LEU A 52 -14.73 -10.26 3.89
N PRO A 53 -15.07 -11.53 4.18
CA PRO A 53 -15.47 -12.48 3.14
C PRO A 53 -16.90 -12.27 2.60
N ARG A 54 -17.74 -11.47 3.29
CA ARG A 54 -19.15 -11.25 2.92
C ARG A 54 -19.33 -10.07 1.99
N TYR A 55 -18.52 -9.97 0.93
CA TYR A 55 -18.69 -8.98 -0.14
C TYR A 55 -19.49 -9.53 -1.33
N ARG A 56 -20.06 -8.63 -2.14
CA ARG A 56 -20.64 -8.93 -3.46
C ARG A 56 -19.62 -8.54 -4.53
N GLY A 57 -19.75 -9.13 -5.72
CA GLY A 57 -18.79 -8.96 -6.81
C GLY A 57 -17.65 -9.96 -6.74
N ASP A 58 -16.61 -9.74 -7.53
CA ASP A 58 -15.51 -10.68 -7.70
C ASP A 58 -14.15 -10.01 -7.41
N ILE A 59 -13.27 -10.76 -6.78
CA ILE A 59 -11.86 -10.40 -6.56
C ILE A 59 -11.01 -11.56 -7.02
N ALA A 60 -10.02 -11.29 -7.87
CA ALA A 60 -9.00 -12.27 -8.24
C ALA A 60 -7.60 -11.70 -7.99
N LEU A 61 -6.70 -12.55 -7.47
CA LEU A 61 -5.30 -12.23 -7.24
C LEU A 61 -4.43 -13.19 -8.05
N CYS A 62 -3.56 -12.64 -8.90
CA CYS A 62 -2.71 -13.41 -9.82
C CYS A 62 -3.49 -14.46 -10.63
N GLY A 63 -4.73 -14.14 -11.04
CA GLY A 63 -5.61 -15.02 -11.80
C GLY A 63 -6.43 -16.01 -10.98
N HIS A 64 -6.22 -16.10 -9.66
CA HIS A 64 -6.99 -16.97 -8.77
C HIS A 64 -8.13 -16.22 -8.11
N ALA A 65 -9.35 -16.75 -8.19
CA ALA A 65 -10.50 -16.17 -7.48
C ALA A 65 -10.25 -16.19 -5.96
N LEU A 66 -10.43 -15.06 -5.28
CA LEU A 66 -10.12 -14.93 -3.85
C LEU A 66 -10.90 -15.95 -3.00
N ARG A 67 -12.14 -16.25 -3.37
CA ARG A 67 -12.99 -17.23 -2.67
C ARG A 67 -12.49 -18.67 -2.76
N SER A 68 -11.63 -19.01 -3.72
CA SER A 68 -11.03 -20.34 -3.87
C SER A 68 -9.69 -20.48 -3.14
N LEU A 69 -9.14 -19.40 -2.60
CA LEU A 69 -7.86 -19.40 -1.91
C LEU A 69 -8.05 -19.70 -0.42
N ASP A 70 -7.26 -20.65 0.09
CA ASP A 70 -7.08 -20.78 1.53
C ASP A 70 -6.18 -19.66 2.08
N ARG A 71 -6.08 -19.56 3.41
CA ARG A 71 -5.29 -18.50 4.06
C ARG A 71 -3.80 -18.56 3.72
N ARG A 72 -3.24 -19.76 3.52
CA ARG A 72 -1.82 -19.95 3.19
C ARG A 72 -1.55 -19.54 1.74
N ALA A 73 -2.40 -19.95 0.81
CA ALA A 73 -2.31 -19.54 -0.59
C ALA A 73 -2.45 -18.02 -0.73
N LEU A 74 -3.41 -17.42 -0.05
CA LEU A 74 -3.60 -15.97 -0.04
C LEU A 74 -2.37 -15.23 0.52
N ALA A 75 -1.81 -15.70 1.64
CA ALA A 75 -0.62 -15.12 2.24
C ALA A 75 0.61 -15.16 1.32
N ARG A 76 0.70 -16.15 0.42
CA ARG A 76 1.77 -16.21 -0.60
C ARG A 76 1.58 -15.22 -1.76
N LEU A 77 0.37 -14.69 -1.93
CA LEU A 77 0.06 -13.74 -3.01
C LEU A 77 0.08 -12.30 -2.53
N ALA A 78 -0.45 -12.02 -1.34
CA ALA A 78 -0.65 -10.66 -0.85
C ALA A 78 -0.19 -10.51 0.61
N ALA A 79 0.51 -9.41 0.88
CA ALA A 79 0.92 -8.99 2.23
C ALA A 79 0.33 -7.63 2.59
N TYR A 80 0.12 -7.41 3.88
CA TYR A 80 -0.48 -6.20 4.42
C TYR A 80 0.45 -5.44 5.36
N ILE A 81 0.61 -4.17 5.10
CA ILE A 81 1.33 -3.22 5.93
C ILE A 81 0.31 -2.24 6.52
N PRO A 82 -0.02 -2.34 7.82
CA PRO A 82 -1.02 -1.48 8.46
C PRO A 82 -0.48 -0.06 8.71
N GLN A 83 -1.38 0.88 8.89
CA GLN A 83 -1.08 2.28 9.21
C GLN A 83 -0.28 2.43 10.51
N THR A 84 -0.67 1.69 11.54
CA THR A 84 0.00 1.68 12.84
C THR A 84 0.26 0.24 13.27
N SER A 85 1.47 0.00 13.72
CA SER A 85 1.88 -1.22 14.40
C SER A 85 2.63 -0.79 15.64
N ALA A 86 1.90 -0.57 16.76
CA ALA A 86 2.54 -0.44 18.05
C ALA A 86 2.96 -1.85 18.49
N PRO A 87 4.26 -2.17 18.55
CA PRO A 87 4.69 -3.47 19.02
C PRO A 87 4.37 -3.60 20.50
N VAL A 88 3.64 -4.65 20.86
CA VAL A 88 3.31 -4.98 22.27
C VAL A 88 4.55 -5.54 22.97
N TYR A 89 5.47 -6.14 22.20
CA TYR A 89 6.71 -6.75 22.69
C TYR A 89 7.91 -6.11 22.00
N ASN A 90 9.05 -6.07 22.70
CA ASN A 90 10.30 -5.54 22.15
C ASN A 90 11.03 -6.62 21.35
N TYR A 91 10.46 -7.01 20.20
CA TYR A 91 11.15 -7.86 19.23
C TYR A 91 12.27 -7.10 18.55
N THR A 92 13.30 -7.81 18.11
CA THR A 92 14.31 -7.22 17.21
C THR A 92 13.71 -7.01 15.81
N VAL A 93 14.36 -6.17 15.01
CA VAL A 93 14.02 -6.01 13.59
C VAL A 93 14.06 -7.38 12.89
N ARG A 94 15.08 -8.19 13.18
CA ARG A 94 15.22 -9.56 12.70
C ARG A 94 14.01 -10.41 13.02
N ASP A 95 13.61 -10.49 14.28
CA ASP A 95 12.48 -11.31 14.70
C ASP A 95 11.20 -10.87 13.99
N THR A 96 11.01 -9.54 13.86
CA THR A 96 9.87 -8.96 13.15
C THR A 96 9.83 -9.38 11.69
N VAL A 97 10.98 -9.39 11.00
CA VAL A 97 11.04 -9.78 9.58
C VAL A 97 10.89 -11.29 9.42
N LEU A 98 11.49 -12.10 10.30
CA LEU A 98 11.36 -13.56 10.30
C LEU A 98 9.92 -14.03 10.51
N MET A 99 9.10 -13.29 11.29
CA MET A 99 7.65 -13.58 11.41
C MET A 99 6.92 -13.53 10.06
N GLY A 100 7.44 -12.80 9.08
CA GLY A 100 6.90 -12.77 7.71
C GLY A 100 7.28 -13.99 6.89
N ALA A 101 8.45 -14.56 7.12
CA ALA A 101 9.02 -15.61 6.27
C ALA A 101 8.29 -16.96 6.39
N ASP A 102 7.92 -17.37 7.61
CA ASP A 102 7.03 -18.50 7.86
C ASP A 102 6.48 -18.43 9.30
N PRO A 103 5.25 -17.98 9.50
CA PRO A 103 4.68 -17.84 10.83
C PRO A 103 4.37 -19.17 11.52
N PHE A 104 4.50 -20.32 10.85
CA PHE A 104 4.10 -21.64 11.34
C PHE A 104 5.27 -22.57 11.68
N HIS A 105 6.49 -22.22 11.28
CA HIS A 105 7.68 -23.05 11.50
C HIS A 105 8.81 -22.22 12.09
N ALA A 106 9.65 -22.88 12.89
CA ALA A 106 10.87 -22.24 13.37
C ALA A 106 11.74 -21.80 12.18
N PRO A 107 12.37 -20.61 12.22
CA PRO A 107 13.16 -20.09 11.13
C PRO A 107 14.33 -21.00 10.80
N GLY A 108 14.31 -21.62 9.61
CA GLY A 108 15.44 -22.32 9.07
C GLY A 108 16.37 -21.42 8.26
N ARG A 109 17.44 -21.95 7.72
CA ARG A 109 18.43 -21.22 6.92
C ARG A 109 17.80 -20.41 5.77
N ARG A 110 16.87 -21.01 5.04
CA ARG A 110 16.19 -20.36 3.90
C ARG A 110 15.38 -19.13 4.32
N GLN A 111 14.70 -19.20 5.47
CA GLN A 111 13.92 -18.07 6.01
C GLN A 111 14.85 -16.93 6.44
N GLN A 112 16.00 -17.26 7.06
CA GLN A 112 17.02 -16.29 7.42
C GLN A 112 17.56 -15.58 6.18
N GLU A 113 17.99 -16.33 5.16
CA GLU A 113 18.48 -15.77 3.88
C GLU A 113 17.44 -14.89 3.18
N THR A 114 16.14 -15.19 3.35
CA THR A 114 15.06 -14.37 2.78
C THR A 114 14.87 -13.08 3.57
N ALA A 115 14.95 -13.15 4.89
CA ALA A 115 14.89 -11.98 5.77
C ALA A 115 16.09 -11.05 5.53
N ASP A 116 17.31 -11.61 5.42
CA ASP A 116 18.54 -10.86 5.15
C ASP A 116 18.42 -10.07 3.84
N ARG A 117 17.99 -10.73 2.77
CA ARG A 117 17.78 -10.08 1.48
C ARG A 117 16.74 -8.97 1.53
N ALA A 118 15.66 -9.14 2.30
CA ALA A 118 14.65 -8.11 2.45
C ALA A 118 15.19 -6.87 3.18
N LEU A 119 16.00 -7.07 4.23
CA LEU A 119 16.65 -5.99 4.97
C LEU A 119 17.69 -5.26 4.12
N GLU A 120 18.52 -6.00 3.38
CA GLU A 120 19.52 -5.46 2.47
C GLU A 120 18.88 -4.63 1.35
N GLN A 121 17.82 -5.14 0.71
CA GLN A 121 17.10 -4.43 -0.35
C GLN A 121 16.49 -3.10 0.11
N LEU A 122 16.12 -3.01 1.39
CA LEU A 122 15.60 -1.78 2.00
C LEU A 122 16.69 -0.92 2.66
N GLY A 123 17.94 -1.39 2.70
CA GLY A 123 19.07 -0.66 3.28
C GLY A 123 18.99 -0.49 4.80
N ILE A 124 18.41 -1.47 5.51
CA ILE A 124 18.25 -1.46 6.97
C ILE A 124 18.89 -2.67 7.66
N GLN A 125 19.84 -3.32 7.02
CA GLN A 125 20.55 -4.48 7.57
C GLN A 125 21.29 -4.16 8.88
N ASP A 126 21.76 -2.93 9.03
CA ASP A 126 22.47 -2.49 10.24
C ASP A 126 21.55 -2.39 11.48
N LEU A 127 20.24 -2.47 11.28
CA LEU A 127 19.25 -2.43 12.37
C LEU A 127 18.86 -3.83 12.88
N TRP A 128 19.41 -4.86 12.32
CA TRP A 128 19.08 -6.27 12.50
C TRP A 128 18.82 -6.70 13.97
N ASP A 129 19.76 -6.38 14.87
CA ASP A 129 19.68 -6.75 16.29
C ASP A 129 19.01 -5.66 17.16
N ARG A 130 18.60 -4.53 16.57
CA ARG A 130 17.94 -3.47 17.32
C ARG A 130 16.50 -3.83 17.64
N GLY A 131 16.03 -3.43 18.81
CA GLY A 131 14.62 -3.51 19.18
C GLY A 131 13.76 -2.59 18.30
N VAL A 132 12.60 -3.06 17.84
CA VAL A 132 11.69 -2.24 17.03
C VAL A 132 11.18 -0.98 17.76
N ASN A 133 11.31 -0.93 19.09
CA ASN A 133 10.99 0.24 19.90
C ASN A 133 12.17 1.23 20.00
N GLU A 134 13.37 0.84 19.58
CA GLU A 134 14.62 1.61 19.67
C GLU A 134 14.98 2.31 18.36
N ILE A 135 14.20 2.06 17.30
CA ILE A 135 14.41 2.63 15.96
C ILE A 135 13.38 3.71 15.66
N SER A 136 13.71 4.58 14.71
CA SER A 136 12.80 5.65 14.26
C SER A 136 11.51 5.10 13.65
N GLY A 137 10.48 5.93 13.56
CA GLY A 137 9.21 5.57 12.92
C GLY A 137 9.39 5.15 11.46
N GLY A 138 10.28 5.81 10.71
CA GLY A 138 10.59 5.45 9.32
C GLY A 138 11.28 4.09 9.20
N GLU A 139 12.28 3.83 10.04
CA GLU A 139 12.98 2.54 10.08
C GLU A 139 12.02 1.41 10.49
N ARG A 140 11.13 1.67 11.45
CA ARG A 140 10.08 0.72 11.84
C ARG A 140 9.15 0.40 10.67
N GLN A 141 8.76 1.40 9.90
CA GLN A 141 7.93 1.18 8.72
C GLN A 141 8.67 0.35 7.65
N LEU A 142 9.98 0.60 7.44
CA LEU A 142 10.80 -0.23 6.57
C LEU A 142 10.92 -1.68 7.08
N ALA A 143 11.03 -1.89 8.39
CA ALA A 143 11.02 -3.24 8.98
C ALA A 143 9.69 -3.98 8.73
N LEU A 144 8.54 -3.29 8.77
CA LEU A 144 7.25 -3.87 8.41
C LEU A 144 7.15 -4.21 6.92
N ILE A 145 7.74 -3.39 6.06
CA ILE A 145 7.85 -3.68 4.61
C ILE A 145 8.77 -4.90 4.40
N ALA A 146 9.94 -4.95 5.07
CA ALA A 146 10.84 -6.11 5.02
C ALA A 146 10.13 -7.40 5.45
N ARG A 147 9.31 -7.35 6.50
CA ARG A 147 8.46 -8.47 6.93
C ARG A 147 7.51 -8.93 5.81
N ALA A 148 6.86 -7.99 5.15
CA ALA A 148 5.96 -8.29 4.04
C ALA A 148 6.72 -8.89 2.82
N MET A 149 7.94 -8.42 2.56
CA MET A 149 8.81 -8.99 1.51
C MET A 149 9.31 -10.40 1.87
N ALA A 150 9.64 -10.63 3.14
CA ALA A 150 10.05 -11.95 3.62
C ALA A 150 8.93 -13.02 3.46
N GLN A 151 7.67 -12.59 3.43
CA GLN A 151 6.51 -13.42 3.10
C GLN A 151 6.52 -13.90 1.63
N GLN A 152 7.38 -13.29 0.78
CA GLN A 152 7.49 -13.56 -0.66
C GLN A 152 6.22 -13.27 -1.46
N ALA A 153 5.30 -12.50 -0.91
CA ALA A 153 4.12 -12.03 -1.61
C ALA A 153 4.50 -11.01 -2.69
N ARG A 154 3.84 -11.06 -3.84
CA ARG A 154 4.07 -10.13 -4.96
C ARG A 154 3.15 -8.92 -4.95
N ILE A 155 2.12 -8.96 -4.12
CA ILE A 155 1.15 -7.88 -3.93
C ILE A 155 1.33 -7.31 -2.52
N LEU A 156 1.57 -6.01 -2.42
CA LEU A 156 1.73 -5.29 -1.16
C LEU A 156 0.58 -4.29 -1.00
N LEU A 157 -0.19 -4.42 0.08
CA LEU A 157 -1.22 -3.44 0.43
C LEU A 157 -0.74 -2.64 1.64
N MET A 158 -0.55 -1.33 1.46
CA MET A 158 -0.01 -0.42 2.46
C MET A 158 -1.07 0.61 2.86
N ASP A 159 -1.55 0.53 4.10
CA ASP A 159 -2.59 1.44 4.59
C ASP A 159 -1.95 2.64 5.27
N GLU A 160 -1.94 3.80 4.60
CA GLU A 160 -1.35 5.08 5.03
C GLU A 160 0.06 4.94 5.66
N PRO A 161 1.03 4.31 4.98
CA PRO A 161 2.32 3.95 5.58
C PRO A 161 3.18 5.16 5.97
N THR A 162 2.79 6.36 5.56
CA THR A 162 3.52 7.61 5.81
C THR A 162 2.89 8.49 6.89
N ALA A 163 1.73 8.13 7.46
CA ALA A 163 0.92 9.02 8.29
C ALA A 163 1.62 9.53 9.57
N SER A 164 2.54 8.75 10.12
CA SER A 164 3.28 9.11 11.35
C SER A 164 4.72 9.56 11.12
N LEU A 165 5.11 9.79 9.86
CA LEU A 165 6.47 10.13 9.48
C LEU A 165 6.62 11.62 9.18
N ASP A 166 7.78 12.20 9.51
CA ASP A 166 8.16 13.51 9.01
C ASP A 166 8.35 13.50 7.49
N TYR A 167 8.35 14.70 6.89
CA TYR A 167 8.37 14.85 5.44
C TYR A 167 9.57 14.16 4.76
N GLY A 168 10.77 14.22 5.36
CA GLY A 168 11.96 13.58 4.81
C GLY A 168 11.87 12.05 4.83
N ASN A 169 11.34 11.49 5.91
CA ASN A 169 11.13 10.05 6.05
C ASN A 169 9.98 9.55 5.15
N GLN A 170 8.91 10.34 4.95
CA GLN A 170 7.87 10.04 3.97
C GLN A 170 8.46 9.87 2.57
N PHE A 171 9.30 10.83 2.15
CA PHE A 171 9.95 10.80 0.84
C PHE A 171 10.86 9.58 0.65
N ARG A 172 11.70 9.28 1.67
CA ARG A 172 12.60 8.11 1.64
C ARG A 172 11.81 6.82 1.53
N LEU A 173 10.76 6.66 2.35
CA LEU A 173 9.90 5.48 2.32
C LEU A 173 9.24 5.30 0.94
N LEU A 174 8.61 6.35 0.41
CA LEU A 174 7.90 6.27 -0.87
C LEU A 174 8.85 5.99 -2.05
N ARG A 175 10.10 6.46 -1.98
CA ARG A 175 11.14 6.11 -2.94
C ARG A 175 11.48 4.62 -2.90
N GLN A 176 11.58 4.02 -1.71
CA GLN A 176 11.78 2.57 -1.57
C GLN A 176 10.56 1.79 -2.08
N VAL A 177 9.35 2.24 -1.74
CA VAL A 177 8.10 1.62 -2.23
C VAL A 177 8.01 1.69 -3.76
N ARG A 178 8.44 2.80 -4.38
CA ARG A 178 8.52 2.92 -5.84
C ARG A 178 9.53 1.93 -6.43
N ALA A 179 10.72 1.80 -5.84
CA ALA A 179 11.73 0.85 -6.28
C ALA A 179 11.23 -0.62 -6.20
N LEU A 180 10.40 -0.95 -5.19
CA LEU A 180 9.74 -2.26 -5.12
C LEU A 180 8.79 -2.47 -6.29
N ALA A 181 7.98 -1.48 -6.64
CA ALA A 181 7.10 -1.59 -7.82
C ALA A 181 7.95 -1.77 -9.10
N ASP A 182 9.00 -0.98 -9.29
CA ASP A 182 9.90 -1.08 -10.45
C ASP A 182 10.59 -2.46 -10.52
N SER A 183 10.78 -3.15 -9.39
CA SER A 183 11.28 -4.53 -9.33
C SER A 183 10.22 -5.62 -9.56
N GLY A 184 8.98 -5.22 -9.91
CA GLY A 184 7.90 -6.12 -10.30
C GLY A 184 6.85 -6.42 -9.23
N TYR A 185 6.93 -5.80 -8.04
CA TYR A 185 5.83 -5.88 -7.07
C TYR A 185 4.63 -5.07 -7.56
N THR A 186 3.43 -5.52 -7.22
CA THR A 186 2.22 -4.71 -7.35
C THR A 186 1.91 -4.09 -6.01
N VAL A 187 1.91 -2.78 -5.94
CA VAL A 187 1.71 -2.07 -4.67
C VAL A 187 0.42 -1.25 -4.73
N LEU A 188 -0.49 -1.47 -3.78
CA LEU A 188 -1.59 -0.56 -3.48
C LEU A 188 -1.26 0.20 -2.20
N LEU A 189 -1.17 1.52 -2.31
CA LEU A 189 -0.80 2.40 -1.19
C LEU A 189 -1.94 3.38 -0.95
N SER A 190 -2.62 3.31 0.21
CA SER A 190 -3.59 4.34 0.56
C SER A 190 -2.88 5.60 1.04
N THR A 191 -3.37 6.73 0.60
CA THR A 191 -2.87 8.04 1.03
C THR A 191 -3.98 9.08 0.91
N HIS A 192 -3.89 10.15 1.69
CA HIS A 192 -4.71 11.34 1.56
C HIS A 192 -3.94 12.51 0.90
N ASN A 193 -2.64 12.31 0.60
CA ASN A 193 -1.79 13.33 -0.01
C ASN A 193 -1.65 13.08 -1.52
N PRO A 194 -2.19 13.95 -2.41
CA PRO A 194 -2.08 13.81 -3.85
C PRO A 194 -0.65 13.94 -4.37
N GLU A 195 0.23 14.66 -3.68
CA GLU A 195 1.64 14.80 -4.07
C GLU A 195 2.39 13.46 -4.01
N HIS A 196 2.04 12.59 -3.06
CA HIS A 196 2.58 11.23 -3.02
C HIS A 196 2.26 10.47 -4.31
N ALA A 197 1.02 10.62 -4.81
CA ALA A 197 0.61 9.99 -6.06
C ALA A 197 1.34 10.60 -7.25
N PHE A 198 1.39 11.93 -7.38
CA PHE A 198 2.06 12.59 -8.50
C PHE A 198 3.54 12.25 -8.61
N ARG A 199 4.24 12.10 -7.47
CA ARG A 199 5.68 11.87 -7.45
C ARG A 199 6.08 10.40 -7.58
N PHE A 200 5.29 9.48 -7.05
CA PHE A 200 5.73 8.10 -6.90
C PHE A 200 4.81 7.08 -7.57
N ALA A 201 3.51 7.34 -7.66
CA ALA A 201 2.60 6.35 -8.20
C ALA A 201 2.57 6.33 -9.73
N THR A 202 2.26 5.17 -10.28
CA THR A 202 1.98 4.99 -11.71
C THR A 202 0.51 5.24 -12.03
N HIS A 203 -0.37 4.77 -11.13
CA HIS A 203 -1.82 4.85 -11.27
C HIS A 203 -2.47 5.41 -10.00
N ALA A 204 -3.64 5.98 -10.17
CA ALA A 204 -4.48 6.46 -9.07
C ALA A 204 -5.85 5.78 -9.11
N LEU A 205 -6.30 5.33 -7.94
CA LEU A 205 -7.66 4.88 -7.68
C LEU A 205 -8.30 5.87 -6.71
N VAL A 206 -9.23 6.67 -7.18
CA VAL A 206 -9.92 7.66 -6.34
C VAL A 206 -11.25 7.10 -5.87
N LEU A 207 -11.39 6.94 -4.56
CA LEU A 207 -12.63 6.50 -3.91
C LEU A 207 -13.37 7.70 -3.31
N GLN A 208 -14.66 7.81 -3.63
CA GLN A 208 -15.55 8.80 -3.07
C GLN A 208 -16.92 8.17 -2.82
N ASP A 209 -17.51 8.40 -1.66
CA ASP A 209 -18.80 7.85 -1.25
C ASP A 209 -18.94 6.32 -1.43
N GLY A 210 -17.81 5.62 -1.26
CA GLY A 210 -17.70 4.18 -1.38
C GLY A 210 -17.59 3.66 -2.81
N GLY A 211 -17.69 4.49 -3.83
CA GLY A 211 -17.52 4.15 -5.24
C GLY A 211 -16.17 4.59 -5.82
N VAL A 212 -15.88 4.14 -7.04
CA VAL A 212 -14.74 4.62 -7.83
C VAL A 212 -15.15 5.91 -8.52
N ARG A 213 -14.53 7.02 -8.16
CA ARG A 213 -14.71 8.31 -8.81
C ARG A 213 -13.84 8.41 -10.08
N ALA A 214 -12.60 7.90 -10.00
CA ALA A 214 -11.66 7.86 -11.12
C ALA A 214 -10.65 6.73 -10.94
N TRP A 215 -10.18 6.17 -12.06
CA TRP A 215 -9.16 5.13 -12.12
C TRP A 215 -8.33 5.26 -13.40
N GLY A 216 -7.02 5.18 -13.30
CA GLY A 216 -6.11 5.21 -14.45
C GLY A 216 -4.72 5.74 -14.12
N PRO A 217 -3.88 6.03 -15.14
CA PRO A 217 -2.59 6.66 -14.97
C PRO A 217 -2.71 7.98 -14.19
N VAL A 218 -1.79 8.22 -13.23
CA VAL A 218 -1.86 9.39 -12.34
C VAL A 218 -2.04 10.71 -13.10
N LYS A 219 -1.28 10.91 -14.17
CA LYS A 219 -1.27 12.17 -14.94
C LYS A 219 -2.61 12.50 -15.60
N GLU A 220 -3.38 11.47 -15.93
CA GLU A 220 -4.69 11.58 -16.59
C GLU A 220 -5.84 11.60 -15.57
N THR A 221 -5.64 10.88 -14.45
CA THR A 221 -6.68 10.65 -13.45
C THR A 221 -6.79 11.78 -12.44
N LEU A 222 -5.66 12.30 -11.95
CA LEU A 222 -5.65 13.34 -10.93
C LEU A 222 -5.68 14.73 -11.57
N THR A 223 -6.88 15.13 -12.01
CA THR A 223 -7.11 16.47 -12.56
C THR A 223 -7.33 17.48 -11.44
N GLU A 224 -7.11 18.77 -11.75
CA GLU A 224 -7.37 19.87 -10.85
C GLU A 224 -8.82 19.90 -10.38
N GLU A 225 -9.78 19.71 -11.31
CA GLU A 225 -11.21 19.67 -11.02
C GLU A 225 -11.57 18.55 -10.03
N LEU A 226 -11.04 17.33 -10.26
CA LEU A 226 -11.25 16.19 -9.37
C LEU A 226 -10.72 16.45 -7.96
N LEU A 227 -9.52 17.04 -7.85
CA LEU A 227 -8.90 17.31 -6.56
C LEU A 227 -9.60 18.45 -5.81
N ARG A 228 -10.06 19.50 -6.51
CA ARG A 228 -10.88 20.58 -5.93
C ARG A 228 -12.19 20.04 -5.36
N ASP A 229 -12.89 19.20 -6.12
CA ASP A 229 -14.13 18.56 -5.67
C ASP A 229 -13.90 17.65 -4.46
N MET A 230 -12.85 16.82 -4.51
CA MET A 230 -12.54 15.85 -3.45
C MET A 230 -12.13 16.52 -2.14
N TYR A 231 -11.27 17.54 -2.19
CA TYR A 231 -10.75 18.22 -0.98
C TYR A 231 -11.55 19.44 -0.58
N ARG A 232 -12.42 19.97 -1.46
CA ARG A 232 -13.25 21.17 -1.23
C ARG A 232 -12.42 22.41 -0.89
N ILE A 233 -11.27 22.55 -1.54
CA ILE A 233 -10.35 23.69 -1.39
C ILE A 233 -9.97 24.24 -2.75
N PRO A 234 -9.69 25.53 -2.88
CA PRO A 234 -9.10 26.10 -4.08
C PRO A 234 -7.66 25.57 -4.20
N LEU A 235 -7.39 24.77 -5.20
CA LEU A 235 -6.06 24.29 -5.54
C LEU A 235 -5.85 24.31 -7.05
N THR A 236 -4.59 24.42 -7.46
CA THR A 236 -4.15 24.35 -8.85
C THR A 236 -3.14 23.22 -8.99
N VAL A 237 -3.26 22.43 -10.07
CA VAL A 237 -2.27 21.42 -10.44
C VAL A 237 -1.29 22.07 -11.40
N ALA A 238 -0.07 22.33 -10.94
CA ALA A 238 0.98 22.96 -11.73
C ALA A 238 2.10 21.99 -12.07
N ASP A 239 2.75 22.21 -13.20
CA ASP A 239 4.00 21.54 -13.55
C ASP A 239 5.16 22.25 -12.85
N ILE A 240 5.83 21.52 -11.94
CA ILE A 240 6.96 22.03 -11.17
C ILE A 240 8.25 21.58 -11.85
N PRO A 241 9.12 22.49 -12.31
CA PRO A 241 10.39 22.12 -12.91
C PRO A 241 11.32 21.51 -11.85
N LEU A 242 11.75 20.28 -12.07
CA LEU A 242 12.72 19.59 -11.22
C LEU A 242 13.91 19.13 -12.07
N ALA A 243 15.07 18.91 -11.43
CA ALA A 243 16.28 18.44 -12.10
C ALA A 243 16.11 17.09 -12.85
N GLY A 244 15.14 16.27 -12.46
CA GLY A 244 14.79 14.99 -13.10
C GLY A 244 13.64 15.07 -14.13
N GLY A 245 13.23 16.26 -14.54
CA GLY A 245 12.07 16.51 -15.41
C GLY A 245 10.87 17.08 -14.64
N PRO A 246 9.87 17.66 -15.36
CA PRO A 246 8.72 18.29 -14.73
C PRO A 246 7.87 17.27 -13.96
N ALA A 247 7.51 17.61 -12.74
CA ALA A 247 6.59 16.86 -11.92
C ALA A 247 5.33 17.70 -11.64
N LYS A 248 4.16 17.04 -11.57
CA LYS A 248 2.94 17.73 -11.14
C LYS A 248 2.94 17.89 -9.62
N GLY A 249 2.46 19.02 -9.14
CA GLY A 249 2.27 19.30 -7.73
C GLY A 249 1.01 20.15 -7.51
N CYS A 250 0.50 20.11 -6.28
CA CYS A 250 -0.66 20.90 -5.88
C CYS A 250 -0.19 22.23 -5.29
N VAL A 251 -0.69 23.34 -5.84
CA VAL A 251 -0.51 24.68 -5.29
C VAL A 251 -1.85 25.11 -4.71
N TYR A 252 -1.83 25.49 -3.43
CA TYR A 252 -3.02 25.98 -2.74
C TYR A 252 -3.07 27.51 -2.88
N GLY A 253 -4.22 28.02 -3.35
CA GLY A 253 -4.52 29.45 -3.40
C GLY A 253 -5.48 29.83 -2.29
N GLU A 254 -5.49 31.11 -1.93
CA GLU A 254 -6.53 31.71 -1.07
C GLU A 254 -7.87 31.85 -1.81
#